data_1759d208e5170fda6bf2f7ded11627d4
#
_entry.id   1759d208e5170fda6bf2f7ded11627d4
#
_cell.length_a   1.000
_cell.length_b   1.000
_cell.length_c   1.000
_cell.angle_alpha   90.00
_cell.angle_beta   90.00
_cell.angle_gamma   90.00
#
_symmetry.space_group_name_H-M   'P 1'
#
loop_
_entity.id
_entity.type
_entity.pdbx_description
1 polymer ?
#
loop_
_entity_poly.entity_id
_entity_poly.type
_entity_poly.pdbx_seq_one_letter_code
_entity_poly.pdbx_strand_id
1 'polypeptide(L)'
;GSGTILIEGAMLVHNIAPGLKRHFASERFPFIPYEIWESEREKAESEIITESDFKAYGFDINRQTLETAKENAIRAGVADKIEFARADIRDFAPKSEKGTVITNPPYGERMLSQKEVDDLIRSMGRVFPRKHGWSYSIISPSETFEESFGRKADKRRKLYNGMIKCQLYFYFK
;
A
#
# COMPACT_ATOMS: atom_id res chain seq x y z
N GLY A 1 1.79 8.21 3.17
CA GLY A 1 0.38 8.21 3.64
C GLY A 1 0.21 7.44 4.93
N SER A 2 -1.03 7.07 5.24
CA SER A 2 -1.43 6.38 6.49
C SER A 2 -0.89 4.96 6.69
N GLY A 3 -0.06 4.45 5.77
CA GLY A 3 0.50 3.11 5.81
C GLY A 3 -0.45 2.00 5.33
N THR A 4 -1.67 2.31 4.96
CA THR A 4 -2.73 1.33 4.66
C THR A 4 -2.29 0.23 3.70
N ILE A 5 -1.65 0.58 2.57
CA ILE A 5 -1.23 -0.42 1.56
C ILE A 5 -0.25 -1.45 2.14
N LEU A 6 0.70 -0.98 2.95
CA LEU A 6 1.70 -1.87 3.57
C LEU A 6 1.10 -2.70 4.70
N ILE A 7 0.22 -2.10 5.51
CA ILE A 7 -0.48 -2.77 6.59
C ILE A 7 -1.34 -3.91 6.04
N GLU A 8 -2.18 -3.62 5.05
CA GLU A 8 -3.00 -4.64 4.38
C GLU A 8 -2.14 -5.71 3.70
N GLY A 9 -1.03 -5.32 3.07
CA GLY A 9 -0.07 -6.26 2.50
C GLY A 9 0.56 -7.18 3.54
N ALA A 10 0.97 -6.64 4.69
CA ALA A 10 1.51 -7.42 5.80
C ALA A 10 0.47 -8.37 6.39
N MET A 11 -0.76 -7.88 6.63
CA MET A 11 -1.86 -8.71 7.13
C MET A 11 -2.17 -9.86 6.16
N LEU A 12 -2.21 -9.59 4.85
CA LEU A 12 -2.46 -10.62 3.83
C LEU A 12 -1.38 -11.71 3.82
N VAL A 13 -0.10 -11.32 3.88
CA VAL A 13 1.02 -12.29 3.88
C VAL A 13 1.03 -13.14 5.15
N HIS A 14 0.67 -12.56 6.28
CA HIS A 14 0.62 -13.24 7.56
C HIS A 14 -0.73 -13.91 7.85
N ASN A 15 -1.65 -13.93 6.89
CA ASN A 15 -3.00 -14.49 7.02
C ASN A 15 -3.76 -13.92 8.23
N ILE A 16 -3.60 -12.62 8.51
CA ILE A 16 -4.29 -11.93 9.59
C ILE A 16 -5.64 -11.43 9.07
N ALA A 17 -6.72 -11.92 9.65
CA ALA A 17 -8.07 -11.51 9.26
C ALA A 17 -8.32 -10.02 9.58
N PRO A 18 -8.76 -9.19 8.62
CA PRO A 18 -8.93 -7.73 8.81
C PRO A 18 -9.91 -7.34 9.91
N GLY A 19 -10.84 -8.22 10.23
CA GLY A 19 -11.87 -8.03 11.26
C GLY A 19 -11.54 -8.59 12.64
N LEU A 20 -10.39 -9.25 12.82
CA LEU A 20 -10.07 -10.05 14.00
C LEU A 20 -10.21 -9.30 15.34
N LYS A 21 -9.75 -8.04 15.38
CA LYS A 21 -9.78 -7.17 16.56
C LYS A 21 -10.98 -6.20 16.58
N ARG A 22 -11.99 -6.44 15.77
CA ARG A 22 -13.17 -5.57 15.65
C ARG A 22 -14.43 -6.30 16.11
N HIS A 23 -15.38 -5.50 16.61
CA HIS A 23 -16.76 -5.95 16.79
C HIS A 23 -17.62 -5.50 15.61
N PHE A 24 -18.52 -6.38 15.20
CA PHE A 24 -19.46 -6.12 14.11
C PHE A 24 -20.88 -5.93 14.66
N ALA A 25 -21.66 -5.05 14.02
CA ALA A 25 -23.06 -4.85 14.41
C ALA A 25 -23.89 -6.15 14.35
N SER A 26 -23.52 -7.06 13.46
CA SER A 26 -24.14 -8.38 13.30
C SER A 26 -23.91 -9.35 14.48
N GLU A 27 -22.95 -9.09 15.36
CA GLU A 27 -22.78 -9.86 16.61
C GLU A 27 -23.98 -9.69 17.55
N ARG A 28 -24.80 -8.65 17.34
CA ARG A 28 -26.01 -8.37 18.11
C ARG A 28 -27.27 -8.98 17.52
N PHE A 29 -27.17 -9.69 16.39
CA PHE A 29 -28.33 -10.30 15.77
C PHE A 29 -28.76 -11.54 16.54
N PRO A 30 -30.02 -11.62 17.01
CA PRO A 30 -30.47 -12.68 17.92
C PRO A 30 -30.51 -14.07 17.28
N PHE A 31 -30.43 -14.14 15.95
CA PHE A 31 -30.44 -15.40 15.20
C PHE A 31 -29.02 -15.94 14.91
N ILE A 32 -27.96 -15.22 15.32
CA ILE A 32 -26.58 -15.70 15.22
C ILE A 32 -26.07 -15.95 16.64
N PRO A 33 -25.88 -17.21 17.04
CA PRO A 33 -25.28 -17.54 18.34
C PRO A 33 -23.91 -16.90 18.51
N TYR A 34 -23.63 -16.36 19.70
CA TYR A 34 -22.36 -15.65 19.98
C TYR A 34 -21.16 -16.60 19.86
N GLU A 35 -21.33 -17.86 20.18
CA GLU A 35 -20.32 -18.91 20.11
C GLU A 35 -19.76 -19.10 18.69
N ILE A 36 -20.55 -18.78 17.66
CA ILE A 36 -20.09 -18.81 16.26
C ILE A 36 -19.01 -17.74 16.05
N TRP A 37 -19.21 -16.54 16.62
CA TRP A 37 -18.23 -15.46 16.52
C TRP A 37 -16.94 -15.80 17.26
N GLU A 38 -17.01 -16.39 18.44
CA GLU A 38 -15.83 -16.83 19.19
C GLU A 38 -15.07 -17.91 18.42
N SER A 39 -15.77 -18.94 17.96
CA SER A 39 -15.16 -20.03 17.18
C SER A 39 -14.47 -19.54 15.90
N GLU A 40 -15.10 -18.63 15.14
CA GLU A 40 -14.50 -18.08 13.92
C GLU A 40 -13.29 -17.16 14.23
N ARG A 41 -13.29 -16.45 15.36
CA ARG A 41 -12.11 -15.67 15.80
C ARG A 41 -10.96 -16.59 16.21
N GLU A 42 -11.22 -17.61 17.02
CA GLU A 42 -10.20 -18.59 17.44
C GLU A 42 -9.59 -19.29 16.23
N LYS A 43 -10.42 -19.68 15.26
CA LYS A 43 -9.96 -20.27 14.01
C LYS A 43 -9.06 -19.29 13.24
N ALA A 44 -9.51 -18.04 13.04
CA ALA A 44 -8.75 -17.03 12.34
C ALA A 44 -7.41 -16.70 13.05
N GLU A 45 -7.39 -16.72 14.39
CA GLU A 45 -6.15 -16.55 15.16
C GLU A 45 -5.20 -17.74 14.99
N SER A 46 -5.72 -18.96 14.98
CA SER A 46 -4.92 -20.18 14.81
C SER A 46 -4.31 -20.31 13.41
N GLU A 47 -4.87 -19.64 12.41
CA GLU A 47 -4.39 -19.63 11.03
C GLU A 47 -3.36 -18.52 10.72
N ILE A 48 -3.00 -17.68 11.71
CA ILE A 48 -2.00 -16.62 11.54
C ILE A 48 -0.63 -17.25 11.28
N ILE A 49 0.02 -16.79 10.21
CA ILE A 49 1.40 -17.16 9.87
C ILE A 49 2.35 -16.27 10.64
N THR A 50 3.00 -16.80 11.67
CA THR A 50 3.92 -16.05 12.54
C THR A 50 5.29 -15.83 11.91
N GLU A 51 5.78 -16.79 11.13
CA GLU A 51 7.09 -16.75 10.50
C GLU A 51 6.97 -16.52 8.99
N SER A 52 7.69 -15.52 8.49
CA SER A 52 7.73 -15.18 7.07
C SER A 52 8.97 -14.34 6.78
N ASP A 53 9.58 -14.53 5.61
CA ASP A 53 10.65 -13.67 5.08
C ASP A 53 10.14 -12.33 4.54
N PHE A 54 8.86 -12.04 4.71
CA PHE A 54 8.26 -10.79 4.26
C PHE A 54 8.87 -9.59 4.98
N LYS A 55 9.31 -8.62 4.19
CA LYS A 55 9.78 -7.31 4.67
C LYS A 55 9.10 -6.20 3.87
N ALA A 56 8.49 -5.27 4.57
CA ALA A 56 7.88 -4.10 3.97
C ALA A 56 8.59 -2.82 4.42
N TYR A 57 8.73 -1.88 3.48
CA TYR A 57 9.34 -0.58 3.73
C TYR A 57 8.39 0.52 3.32
N GLY A 58 8.02 1.39 4.26
CA GLY A 58 7.15 2.54 4.05
C GLY A 58 7.93 3.85 4.03
N PHE A 59 7.74 4.64 2.98
CA PHE A 59 8.42 5.92 2.85
C PHE A 59 7.41 7.05 2.65
N ASP A 60 7.67 8.16 3.31
CA ASP A 60 6.97 9.44 3.10
C ASP A 60 7.92 10.60 3.43
N ILE A 61 7.74 11.73 2.77
CA ILE A 61 8.50 12.96 3.06
C ILE A 61 8.02 13.63 4.36
N ASN A 62 6.77 13.39 4.74
CA ASN A 62 6.14 14.01 5.90
C ASN A 62 6.29 13.12 7.14
N ARG A 63 6.98 13.65 8.16
CA ARG A 63 7.22 12.94 9.42
C ARG A 63 5.92 12.62 10.17
N GLN A 64 4.98 13.54 10.21
CA GLN A 64 3.72 13.32 10.93
C GLN A 64 2.88 12.20 10.29
N THR A 65 2.89 12.13 8.96
CA THR A 65 2.26 11.04 8.20
C THR A 65 2.87 9.67 8.56
N LEU A 66 4.20 9.62 8.71
CA LEU A 66 4.89 8.39 9.13
C LEU A 66 4.54 7.97 10.55
N GLU A 67 4.40 8.90 11.49
CA GLU A 67 3.97 8.58 12.86
C GLU A 67 2.53 8.00 12.85
N THR A 68 1.62 8.61 12.09
CA THR A 68 0.27 8.05 11.88
C THR A 68 0.30 6.64 11.28
N ALA A 69 1.19 6.39 10.31
CA ALA A 69 1.35 5.07 9.70
C ALA A 69 1.86 4.02 10.71
N LYS A 70 2.82 4.40 11.56
CA LYS A 70 3.33 3.53 12.65
C LYS A 70 2.23 3.19 13.65
N GLU A 71 1.46 4.17 14.10
CA GLU A 71 0.32 3.95 15.01
C GLU A 71 -0.71 3.00 14.41
N ASN A 72 -1.04 3.17 13.12
CA ASN A 72 -1.94 2.28 12.42
C ASN A 72 -1.39 0.84 12.31
N ALA A 73 -0.09 0.68 12.05
CA ALA A 73 0.57 -0.62 12.02
C ALA A 73 0.55 -1.32 13.39
N ILE A 74 0.74 -0.56 14.49
CA ILE A 74 0.61 -1.06 15.86
C ILE A 74 -0.81 -1.55 16.12
N ARG A 75 -1.82 -0.75 15.78
CA ARG A 75 -3.25 -1.13 15.94
C ARG A 75 -3.61 -2.38 15.15
N ALA A 76 -3.03 -2.54 13.95
CA ALA A 76 -3.23 -3.71 13.11
C ALA A 76 -2.44 -4.96 13.57
N GLY A 77 -1.45 -4.79 14.48
CA GLY A 77 -0.61 -5.87 14.97
C GLY A 77 0.49 -6.31 13.99
N VAL A 78 0.94 -5.41 13.11
CA VAL A 78 1.96 -5.69 12.07
C VAL A 78 3.13 -4.70 12.09
N ALA A 79 3.29 -3.97 13.20
CA ALA A 79 4.34 -2.94 13.32
C ALA A 79 5.76 -3.51 13.20
N ASP A 80 5.97 -4.73 13.67
CA ASP A 80 7.24 -5.46 13.59
C ASP A 80 7.57 -5.99 12.18
N LYS A 81 6.60 -5.95 11.26
CA LYS A 81 6.72 -6.41 9.86
C LYS A 81 7.03 -5.29 8.89
N ILE A 82 6.92 -4.02 9.32
CA ILE A 82 7.01 -2.86 8.45
C ILE A 82 8.01 -1.85 9.02
N GLU A 83 9.02 -1.52 8.25
CA GLU A 83 9.95 -0.44 8.55
C GLU A 83 9.49 0.87 7.89
N PHE A 84 9.28 1.92 8.69
CA PHE A 84 8.91 3.24 8.20
C PHE A 84 10.09 4.21 8.29
N ALA A 85 10.43 4.86 7.19
CA ALA A 85 11.51 5.83 7.12
C ALA A 85 11.12 7.08 6.32
N ARG A 86 11.69 8.23 6.71
CA ARG A 86 11.52 9.46 5.95
C ARG A 86 12.42 9.42 4.72
N ALA A 87 11.82 9.49 3.52
CA ALA A 87 12.55 9.59 2.27
C ALA A 87 11.71 10.27 1.19
N ASP A 88 12.39 10.92 0.24
CA ASP A 88 11.76 11.39 -0.99
C ASP A 88 11.81 10.27 -2.02
N ILE A 89 10.74 10.12 -2.81
CA ILE A 89 10.68 9.13 -3.90
C ILE A 89 11.79 9.34 -4.93
N ARG A 90 12.28 10.55 -5.07
CA ARG A 90 13.39 10.91 -5.96
C ARG A 90 14.71 10.25 -5.57
N ASP A 91 14.85 9.90 -4.29
CA ASP A 91 16.03 9.22 -3.74
C ASP A 91 15.86 7.70 -3.70
N PHE A 92 14.78 7.17 -4.30
CA PHE A 92 14.53 5.74 -4.31
C PHE A 92 15.67 4.98 -4.97
N ALA A 93 16.25 4.05 -4.22
CA ALA A 93 17.27 3.12 -4.70
C ALA A 93 16.96 1.71 -4.18
N PRO A 94 16.73 0.71 -5.06
CA PRO A 94 16.46 -0.66 -4.63
C PRO A 94 17.68 -1.27 -3.93
N LYS A 95 17.48 -1.72 -2.69
CA LYS A 95 18.53 -2.34 -1.86
C LYS A 95 18.55 -3.87 -1.96
N SER A 96 17.60 -4.47 -2.68
CA SER A 96 17.44 -5.91 -2.85
C SER A 96 17.45 -6.31 -4.31
N GLU A 97 17.61 -7.60 -4.58
CA GLU A 97 17.53 -8.14 -5.95
C GLU A 97 16.11 -8.14 -6.48
N LYS A 98 15.12 -8.33 -5.61
CA LYS A 98 13.70 -8.43 -5.95
C LYS A 98 12.89 -7.48 -5.09
N GLY A 99 11.79 -7.00 -5.64
CA GLY A 99 10.85 -6.19 -4.88
C GLY A 99 9.66 -5.70 -5.68
N THR A 100 8.65 -5.25 -4.95
CA THR A 100 7.47 -4.61 -5.52
C THR A 100 7.29 -3.25 -4.89
N VAL A 101 7.15 -2.23 -5.71
CA VAL A 101 6.76 -0.88 -5.26
C VAL A 101 5.29 -0.67 -5.56
N ILE A 102 4.53 -0.26 -4.56
CA ILE A 102 3.15 0.16 -4.72
C ILE A 102 3.06 1.60 -4.21
N THR A 103 2.59 2.51 -5.04
CA THR A 103 2.50 3.92 -4.66
C THR A 103 1.23 4.58 -5.18
N ASN A 104 0.69 5.47 -4.34
CA ASN A 104 -0.39 6.37 -4.66
C ASN A 104 0.11 7.81 -4.43
N PRO A 105 0.81 8.40 -5.43
CA PRO A 105 1.37 9.74 -5.30
C PRO A 105 0.28 10.82 -5.25
N PRO A 106 0.59 12.04 -4.79
CA PRO A 106 -0.36 13.15 -4.79
C PRO A 106 -0.83 13.50 -6.21
N TYR A 107 -2.09 13.92 -6.36
CA TYR A 107 -2.75 14.16 -7.65
C TYR A 107 -2.76 15.63 -8.09
N GLY A 108 -2.27 16.55 -7.26
CA GLY A 108 -2.20 17.97 -7.60
C GLY A 108 -3.41 18.83 -7.18
N GLU A 109 -4.47 18.22 -6.67
CA GLU A 109 -5.70 19.00 -6.33
C GLU A 109 -5.62 19.76 -5.00
N ARG A 110 -4.74 19.34 -4.06
CA ARG A 110 -4.70 19.88 -2.68
C ARG A 110 -3.30 20.30 -2.22
N MET A 111 -2.23 19.75 -2.75
CA MET A 111 -0.88 19.90 -2.21
C MET A 111 0.18 20.31 -3.24
N LEU A 112 -0.03 20.03 -4.51
CA LEU A 112 0.93 20.28 -5.58
C LEU A 112 0.21 20.88 -6.80
N SER A 113 0.90 21.73 -7.54
CA SER A 113 0.46 22.15 -8.87
C SER A 113 0.59 21.00 -9.89
N GLN A 114 -0.12 21.07 -11.01
CA GLN A 114 -0.01 20.05 -12.07
C GLN A 114 1.43 19.85 -12.55
N LYS A 115 2.18 20.94 -12.67
CA LYS A 115 3.61 20.89 -13.05
C LYS A 115 4.45 20.10 -12.05
N GLU A 116 4.24 20.30 -10.75
CA GLU A 116 4.96 19.56 -9.70
C GLU A 116 4.60 18.07 -9.71
N VAL A 117 3.34 17.73 -10.01
CA VAL A 117 2.92 16.32 -10.18
C VAL A 117 3.60 15.68 -11.38
N ASP A 118 3.67 16.37 -12.52
CA ASP A 118 4.33 15.87 -13.72
C ASP A 118 5.84 15.70 -13.49
N ASP A 119 6.47 16.62 -12.76
CA ASP A 119 7.89 16.52 -12.37
C ASP A 119 8.14 15.35 -11.41
N LEU A 120 7.20 15.08 -10.49
CA LEU A 120 7.25 13.92 -9.61
C LEU A 120 7.14 12.62 -10.42
N ILE A 121 6.18 12.52 -11.34
CA ILE A 121 5.99 11.35 -12.20
C ILE A 121 7.24 11.10 -13.06
N ARG A 122 7.84 12.15 -13.66
CA ARG A 122 9.11 12.04 -14.39
C ARG A 122 10.24 11.52 -13.51
N SER A 123 10.31 12.00 -12.28
CA SER A 123 11.33 11.55 -11.33
C SER A 123 11.14 10.08 -10.98
N MET A 124 9.90 9.63 -10.74
CA MET A 124 9.58 8.22 -10.52
C MET A 124 10.00 7.37 -11.73
N GLY A 125 9.75 7.83 -12.95
CA GLY A 125 10.16 7.14 -14.17
C GLY A 125 11.68 6.93 -14.29
N ARG A 126 12.49 7.84 -13.73
CA ARG A 126 13.96 7.75 -13.70
C ARG A 126 14.47 6.81 -12.60
N VAL A 127 13.89 6.90 -11.38
CA VAL A 127 14.39 6.15 -10.22
C VAL A 127 13.82 4.73 -10.10
N PHE A 128 12.76 4.40 -10.85
CA PHE A 128 12.22 3.05 -10.93
C PHE A 128 12.88 2.26 -12.07
N PRO A 129 13.99 1.55 -11.81
CA PRO A 129 14.76 0.93 -12.88
C PRO A 129 14.00 -0.23 -13.53
N ARG A 130 14.30 -0.48 -14.81
CA ARG A 130 13.92 -1.70 -15.51
C ARG A 130 14.85 -2.83 -15.09
N LYS A 131 14.62 -3.40 -13.93
CA LYS A 131 15.44 -4.46 -13.36
C LYS A 131 14.62 -5.73 -13.18
N HIS A 132 15.15 -6.85 -13.64
CA HIS A 132 14.53 -8.17 -13.40
C HIS A 132 14.31 -8.40 -11.89
N GLY A 133 13.16 -8.94 -11.52
CA GLY A 133 12.76 -9.14 -10.13
C GLY A 133 12.09 -7.94 -9.48
N TRP A 134 12.01 -6.77 -10.16
CA TRP A 134 11.29 -5.60 -9.66
C TRP A 134 10.01 -5.35 -10.45
N SER A 135 8.94 -5.02 -9.72
CA SER A 135 7.67 -4.58 -10.28
C SER A 135 7.20 -3.29 -9.62
N TYR A 136 6.42 -2.53 -10.37
CA TYR A 136 5.90 -1.24 -9.91
C TYR A 136 4.41 -1.15 -10.22
N SER A 137 3.64 -0.71 -9.23
CA SER A 137 2.21 -0.47 -9.33
C SER A 137 1.91 0.95 -8.88
N ILE A 138 1.46 1.80 -9.80
CA ILE A 138 1.29 3.24 -9.54
C ILE A 138 -0.14 3.63 -9.84
N ILE A 139 -0.80 4.27 -8.87
CA ILE A 139 -2.15 4.82 -9.05
C ILE A 139 -2.02 6.26 -9.50
N SER A 140 -2.67 6.64 -10.60
CA SER A 140 -2.72 8.03 -11.05
C SER A 140 -4.02 8.35 -11.80
N PRO A 141 -4.59 9.55 -11.62
CA PRO A 141 -5.68 10.06 -12.43
C PRO A 141 -5.20 10.73 -13.73
N SER A 142 -3.90 10.97 -13.89
CA SER A 142 -3.34 11.68 -15.03
C SER A 142 -3.50 10.88 -16.33
N GLU A 143 -4.09 11.49 -17.34
CA GLU A 143 -4.23 10.89 -18.67
C GLU A 143 -2.89 10.82 -19.42
N THR A 144 -1.96 11.73 -19.10
CA THR A 144 -0.61 11.82 -19.67
C THR A 144 0.43 11.11 -18.82
N PHE A 145 0.00 10.27 -17.85
CA PHE A 145 0.90 9.61 -16.90
C PHE A 145 2.06 8.89 -17.59
N GLU A 146 1.80 8.06 -18.60
CA GLU A 146 2.84 7.27 -19.27
C GLU A 146 3.85 8.12 -20.04
N GLU A 147 3.40 9.25 -20.60
CA GLU A 147 4.27 10.23 -21.27
C GLU A 147 5.22 10.86 -20.25
N SER A 148 4.67 11.33 -19.13
CA SER A 148 5.47 11.92 -18.05
C SER A 148 6.40 10.90 -17.39
N PHE A 149 5.94 9.66 -17.20
CA PHE A 149 6.72 8.56 -16.62
C PHE A 149 7.81 8.05 -17.58
N GLY A 150 7.68 8.34 -18.88
CA GLY A 150 8.65 8.02 -19.92
C GLY A 150 8.59 6.57 -20.43
N ARG A 151 7.54 5.82 -20.10
CA ARG A 151 7.32 4.47 -20.65
C ARG A 151 5.86 4.04 -20.53
N LYS A 152 5.42 3.18 -21.45
CA LYS A 152 4.09 2.53 -21.42
C LYS A 152 4.07 1.46 -20.34
N ALA A 153 2.92 1.33 -19.66
CA ALA A 153 2.66 0.26 -18.72
C ALA A 153 2.43 -1.08 -19.43
N ASP A 154 2.86 -2.16 -18.81
CA ASP A 154 2.62 -3.51 -19.31
C ASP A 154 1.13 -3.88 -19.20
N LYS A 155 0.46 -3.34 -18.16
CA LYS A 155 -0.97 -3.51 -17.92
C LYS A 155 -1.55 -2.27 -17.25
N ARG A 156 -2.82 -1.96 -17.54
CA ARG A 156 -3.59 -0.92 -16.86
C ARG A 156 -4.90 -1.47 -16.32
N ARG A 157 -5.32 -0.97 -15.18
CA ARG A 157 -6.62 -1.29 -14.59
C ARG A 157 -7.31 -0.01 -14.14
N LYS A 158 -8.53 0.24 -14.65
CA LYS A 158 -9.36 1.35 -14.19
C LYS A 158 -9.83 1.10 -12.76
N LEU A 159 -9.74 2.12 -11.93
CA LEU A 159 -10.27 2.13 -10.57
C LEU A 159 -10.75 3.54 -10.18
N TYR A 160 -11.38 3.65 -9.03
CA TYR A 160 -11.79 4.93 -8.46
C TYR A 160 -11.17 5.08 -7.07
N ASN A 161 -10.62 6.25 -6.79
CA ASN A 161 -10.19 6.67 -5.46
C ASN A 161 -11.19 7.73 -4.95
N GLY A 162 -12.18 7.29 -4.18
CA GLY A 162 -13.37 8.10 -3.93
C GLY A 162 -14.11 8.41 -5.24
N MET A 163 -14.30 9.71 -5.54
CA MET A 163 -14.93 10.17 -6.78
C MET A 163 -13.94 10.32 -7.95
N ILE A 164 -12.65 10.20 -7.71
CA ILE A 164 -11.63 10.43 -8.72
C ILE A 164 -11.40 9.16 -9.53
N LYS A 165 -11.61 9.25 -10.84
CA LYS A 165 -11.29 8.19 -11.78
C LYS A 165 -9.77 8.10 -11.93
N CYS A 166 -9.20 6.93 -11.63
CA CYS A 166 -7.77 6.66 -11.72
C CYS A 166 -7.49 5.46 -12.63
N GLN A 167 -6.23 5.34 -13.01
CA GLN A 167 -5.66 4.11 -13.56
C GLN A 167 -4.60 3.59 -12.58
N LEU A 168 -4.56 2.27 -12.43
CA LEU A 168 -3.45 1.57 -11.81
C LEU A 168 -2.56 1.05 -12.94
N TYR A 169 -1.36 1.59 -13.01
CA TYR A 169 -0.36 1.26 -14.01
C TYR A 169 0.57 0.20 -13.45
N PHE A 170 0.73 -0.90 -14.17
CA PHE A 170 1.61 -2.00 -13.79
C PHE A 170 2.82 -2.06 -14.72
N TYR A 171 4.00 -2.25 -14.11
CA TYR A 171 5.27 -2.45 -14.78
C TYR A 171 5.90 -3.71 -14.22
N PHE A 172 6.09 -4.71 -15.06
CA PHE A 172 6.67 -6.00 -14.71
C PHE A 172 8.02 -6.19 -15.39
N LYS A 173 8.91 -6.96 -14.76
CA LYS A 173 10.16 -7.44 -15.36
C LYS A 173 10.62 -8.75 -14.72
#